data_a9b9f4217bb031ff40b949f565a6e40c
#
_entry.id   a9b9f4217bb031ff40b949f565a6e40c
#
_cell.length_a   1.000
_cell.length_b   1.000
_cell.length_c   1.000
_cell.angle_alpha   90.00
_cell.angle_beta   90.00
_cell.angle_gamma   90.00
#
_symmetry.space_group_name_H-M   'P 1'
#
loop_
_entity.id
_entity.type
_entity.pdbx_description
1 polymer ?
#
loop_
_entity_poly.entity_id
_entity_poly.type
_entity_poly.pdbx_seq_one_letter_code
_entity_poly.pdbx_strand_id
1 'polypeptide(L)'
;NNKFLDITLKNDNNNKKKYLEIYSDLPRPLLSEYNFFKGLIGGTLTFSSVIELTETNSKLTIENFKIKNAPGLVKLLSLADFGGLADLAEGEGLSFEKLEMIMNNNKGFLKLEELYAVGPSISVLMEGYKESNGLISLRGTLVPAKNLNKFISKIPVIGKIVIPKDVGEGLFGVSFKIKGMPGEVKTTINPIKTL
;
A
#
# COMPACT_ATOMS: atom_id res chain seq x y z
N ASN A 1 -0.72 -21.41 20.17
CA ASN A 1 -0.37 -19.98 20.04
C ASN A 1 -1.67 -19.19 20.04
N ASN A 2 -1.94 -18.50 21.13
CA ASN A 2 -3.09 -17.60 21.20
C ASN A 2 -2.80 -16.39 20.29
N LYS A 3 -3.65 -16.21 19.27
CA LYS A 3 -3.63 -15.03 18.43
C LYS A 3 -4.37 -13.90 19.12
N PHE A 4 -3.90 -12.68 18.98
CA PHE A 4 -4.39 -11.51 19.69
C PHE A 4 -5.02 -10.50 18.74
N LEU A 5 -6.18 -10.00 19.12
CA LEU A 5 -6.85 -8.86 18.49
C LEU A 5 -7.27 -7.90 19.60
N ASP A 6 -6.80 -6.67 19.54
CA ASP A 6 -7.20 -5.57 20.41
C ASP A 6 -7.85 -4.45 19.61
N ILE A 7 -9.01 -3.99 20.05
CA ILE A 7 -9.73 -2.88 19.43
C ILE A 7 -10.11 -1.90 20.52
N THR A 8 -9.58 -0.70 20.43
CA THR A 8 -9.87 0.39 21.38
C THR A 8 -10.54 1.55 20.66
N LEU A 9 -11.70 2.00 21.17
CA LEU A 9 -12.40 3.19 20.71
C LEU A 9 -12.53 4.18 21.86
N LYS A 10 -11.93 5.36 21.71
CA LYS A 10 -12.02 6.46 22.68
C LYS A 10 -12.82 7.62 22.09
N ASN A 11 -13.72 8.22 22.89
CA ASN A 11 -14.48 9.41 22.50
C ASN A 11 -13.88 10.63 23.18
N ASP A 12 -13.62 11.67 22.41
CA ASP A 12 -13.32 13.01 22.92
C ASP A 12 -14.54 13.90 22.66
N ASN A 13 -15.41 14.02 23.68
CA ASN A 13 -16.65 14.76 23.58
C ASN A 13 -16.41 16.29 23.45
N ASN A 14 -15.30 16.82 23.97
CA ASN A 14 -14.97 18.23 23.89
C ASN A 14 -14.64 18.66 22.47
N ASN A 15 -13.88 17.82 21.74
CA ASN A 15 -13.45 18.07 20.37
C ASN A 15 -14.31 17.36 19.31
N LYS A 16 -15.38 16.63 19.73
CA LYS A 16 -16.25 15.83 18.83
C LYS A 16 -15.47 14.87 17.95
N LYS A 17 -14.41 14.27 18.49
CA LYS A 17 -13.53 13.32 17.81
C LYS A 17 -13.65 11.93 18.43
N LYS A 18 -13.42 10.92 17.61
CA LYS A 18 -13.24 9.54 18.06
C LYS A 18 -11.88 9.03 17.61
N TYR A 19 -11.22 8.30 18.46
CA TYR A 19 -9.93 7.67 18.20
C TYR A 19 -10.14 6.16 18.19
N LEU A 20 -9.90 5.53 17.05
CA LEU A 20 -9.95 4.07 16.88
C LEU A 20 -8.52 3.56 16.74
N GLU A 21 -8.18 2.58 17.54
CA GLU A 21 -6.91 1.85 17.49
C GLU A 21 -7.20 0.36 17.38
N ILE A 22 -6.56 -0.33 16.44
CA ILE A 22 -6.66 -1.77 16.24
C ILE A 22 -5.26 -2.34 16.19
N TYR A 23 -5.01 -3.37 16.98
CA TYR A 23 -3.81 -4.20 16.89
C TYR A 23 -4.22 -5.64 16.60
N SER A 24 -3.47 -6.33 15.73
CA SER A 24 -3.66 -7.77 15.51
C SER A 24 -2.37 -8.45 15.09
N ASP A 25 -2.07 -9.60 15.68
CA ASP A 25 -1.03 -10.52 15.23
C ASP A 25 -1.56 -11.53 14.17
N LEU A 26 -2.80 -11.36 13.73
CA LEU A 26 -3.44 -12.11 12.67
C LEU A 26 -4.19 -11.16 11.72
N PRO A 27 -3.47 -10.38 10.87
CA PRO A 27 -4.10 -9.35 10.03
C PRO A 27 -4.98 -9.90 8.90
N ARG A 28 -4.76 -11.14 8.46
CA ARG A 28 -5.47 -11.72 7.32
C ARG A 28 -7.00 -11.66 7.42
N PRO A 29 -7.67 -12.05 8.52
CA PRO A 29 -9.14 -11.97 8.61
C PRO A 29 -9.68 -10.54 8.46
N LEU A 30 -8.92 -9.53 8.87
CA LEU A 30 -9.32 -8.13 8.80
C LEU A 30 -9.16 -7.54 7.39
N LEU A 31 -8.24 -8.09 6.58
CA LEU A 31 -7.83 -7.50 5.31
C LEU A 31 -8.16 -8.36 4.09
N SER A 32 -8.61 -9.62 4.25
CA SER A 32 -8.82 -10.57 3.15
C SER A 32 -9.85 -10.14 2.09
N GLU A 33 -10.78 -9.27 2.45
CA GLU A 33 -11.78 -8.71 1.53
C GLU A 33 -11.20 -7.69 0.54
N TYR A 34 -10.02 -7.15 0.85
CA TYR A 34 -9.35 -6.18 -0.03
C TYR A 34 -8.41 -6.90 -1.01
N ASN A 35 -8.58 -6.67 -2.30
CA ASN A 35 -7.88 -7.36 -3.38
C ASN A 35 -6.36 -7.36 -3.27
N PHE A 36 -5.76 -6.28 -2.73
CA PHE A 36 -4.31 -6.19 -2.52
C PHE A 36 -3.79 -7.10 -1.40
N PHE A 37 -4.66 -7.48 -0.47
CA PHE A 37 -4.31 -8.27 0.72
C PHE A 37 -4.87 -9.70 0.69
N LYS A 38 -5.51 -10.12 -0.40
CA LYS A 38 -6.11 -11.47 -0.50
C LYS A 38 -5.14 -12.59 -0.17
N GLY A 39 -3.89 -12.44 -0.52
CA GLY A 39 -2.83 -13.42 -0.27
C GLY A 39 -1.98 -13.14 0.96
N LEU A 40 -2.44 -12.31 1.89
CA LEU A 40 -1.68 -11.95 3.09
C LEU A 40 -1.44 -13.15 4.00
N ILE A 41 -0.18 -13.36 4.40
CA ILE A 41 0.27 -14.43 5.28
C ILE A 41 1.16 -13.84 6.37
N GLY A 42 0.85 -14.14 7.62
CA GLY A 42 1.62 -13.67 8.78
C GLY A 42 1.50 -12.17 9.01
N GLY A 43 2.47 -11.63 9.72
CA GLY A 43 2.60 -10.22 10.04
C GLY A 43 1.83 -9.78 11.28
N THR A 44 2.12 -8.56 11.70
CA THR A 44 1.39 -7.81 12.73
C THR A 44 0.79 -6.56 12.12
N LEU A 45 -0.42 -6.23 12.52
CA LEU A 45 -1.18 -5.08 12.02
C LEU A 45 -1.38 -4.09 13.16
N THR A 46 -1.13 -2.82 12.85
CA THR A 46 -1.55 -1.69 13.66
C THR A 46 -2.36 -0.74 12.77
N PHE A 47 -3.55 -0.37 13.21
CA PHE A 47 -4.39 0.61 12.55
C PHE A 47 -4.79 1.69 13.55
N SER A 48 -4.64 2.94 13.17
CA SER A 48 -5.11 4.09 13.94
C SER A 48 -5.96 5.00 13.08
N SER A 49 -7.02 5.55 13.66
CA SER A 49 -7.93 6.45 12.95
C SER A 49 -8.46 7.55 13.87
N VAL A 50 -8.42 8.77 13.37
CA VAL A 50 -9.10 9.93 13.97
C VAL A 50 -10.34 10.21 13.14
N ILE A 51 -11.52 10.05 13.77
CA ILE A 51 -12.82 10.17 13.13
C ILE A 51 -13.47 11.46 13.60
N GLU A 52 -13.74 12.35 12.67
CA GLU A 52 -14.47 13.61 12.84
C GLU A 52 -15.81 13.55 12.08
N LEU A 53 -16.64 14.58 12.20
CA LEU A 53 -17.98 14.60 11.59
C LEU A 53 -17.97 14.40 10.06
N THR A 54 -17.00 14.97 9.37
CA THR A 54 -16.95 14.96 7.90
C THR A 54 -15.71 14.27 7.35
N GLU A 55 -14.73 14.03 8.20
CA GLU A 55 -13.41 13.58 7.79
C GLU A 55 -12.89 12.48 8.71
N THR A 56 -12.16 11.54 8.12
CA THR A 56 -11.49 10.47 8.85
C THR A 56 -10.06 10.36 8.36
N ASN A 57 -9.10 10.52 9.26
CA ASN A 57 -7.68 10.36 8.98
C ASN A 57 -7.20 9.04 9.58
N SER A 58 -6.63 8.17 8.76
CA SER A 58 -6.27 6.82 9.17
C SER A 58 -4.86 6.46 8.74
N LYS A 59 -4.20 5.66 9.57
CA LYS A 59 -2.91 5.05 9.30
C LYS A 59 -2.99 3.55 9.53
N LEU A 60 -2.54 2.76 8.55
CA LEU A 60 -2.37 1.32 8.63
C LEU A 60 -0.88 1.00 8.53
N THR A 61 -0.39 0.17 9.42
CA THR A 61 0.94 -0.42 9.36
C THR A 61 0.83 -1.94 9.43
N ILE A 62 1.56 -2.65 8.57
CA ILE A 62 1.70 -4.11 8.63
C ILE A 62 3.19 -4.43 8.60
N GLU A 63 3.65 -5.27 9.50
CA GLU A 63 5.07 -5.64 9.60
C GLU A 63 5.26 -7.15 9.46
N ASN A 64 6.40 -7.57 8.85
CA ASN A 64 6.85 -8.95 8.73
C ASN A 64 5.81 -9.90 8.12
N PHE A 65 5.36 -9.60 6.93
CA PHE A 65 4.31 -10.35 6.23
C PHE A 65 4.77 -10.83 4.84
N LYS A 66 3.98 -11.75 4.26
CA LYS A 66 4.08 -12.17 2.86
C LYS A 66 2.78 -11.89 2.12
N ILE A 67 2.90 -11.66 0.83
CA ILE A 67 1.76 -11.62 -0.10
C ILE A 67 1.95 -12.74 -1.12
N LYS A 68 0.99 -13.67 -1.18
CA LYS A 68 0.97 -14.79 -2.11
C LYS A 68 -0.34 -14.78 -2.91
N ASN A 69 -0.26 -15.10 -4.21
CA ASN A 69 -1.45 -15.20 -5.08
C ASN A 69 -2.34 -13.94 -5.05
N ALA A 70 -1.75 -12.75 -4.98
CA ALA A 70 -2.48 -11.49 -5.09
C ALA A 70 -2.59 -11.07 -6.57
N PRO A 71 -3.74 -11.25 -7.25
CA PRO A 71 -3.83 -11.06 -8.71
C PRO A 71 -3.42 -9.68 -9.18
N GLY A 72 -3.70 -8.64 -8.38
CA GLY A 72 -3.32 -7.27 -8.71
C GLY A 72 -1.81 -7.06 -8.71
N LEU A 73 -1.10 -7.64 -7.74
CA LEU A 73 0.37 -7.54 -7.65
C LEU A 73 1.03 -8.38 -8.75
N VAL A 74 0.58 -9.63 -8.95
CA VAL A 74 1.08 -10.51 -10.02
C VAL A 74 0.94 -9.83 -11.38
N LYS A 75 -0.24 -9.26 -11.68
CA LYS A 75 -0.47 -8.52 -12.92
C LYS A 75 0.47 -7.32 -13.08
N LEU A 76 0.70 -6.57 -12.02
CA LEU A 76 1.63 -5.43 -12.06
C LEU A 76 3.06 -5.90 -12.35
N LEU A 77 3.52 -6.98 -11.69
CA LEU A 77 4.85 -7.53 -11.89
C LEU A 77 5.05 -8.08 -13.31
N SER A 78 4.06 -8.80 -13.83
CA SER A 78 4.10 -9.33 -15.20
C SER A 78 4.12 -8.21 -16.25
N LEU A 79 3.29 -7.17 -16.08
CA LEU A 79 3.28 -6.01 -16.97
C LEU A 79 4.57 -5.19 -16.90
N ALA A 80 5.25 -5.19 -15.75
CA ALA A 80 6.51 -4.50 -15.53
C ALA A 80 7.73 -5.27 -16.04
N ASP A 81 7.53 -6.41 -16.67
CA ASP A 81 8.58 -7.35 -17.12
C ASP A 81 9.44 -7.90 -15.96
N PHE A 82 8.81 -8.08 -14.80
CA PHE A 82 9.41 -8.69 -13.63
C PHE A 82 8.91 -10.16 -13.47
N GLY A 83 8.98 -10.94 -14.55
CA GLY A 83 8.42 -12.29 -14.60
C GLY A 83 8.86 -13.20 -13.47
N GLY A 84 10.15 -13.23 -13.13
CA GLY A 84 10.65 -14.01 -12.01
C GLY A 84 10.07 -13.60 -10.65
N LEU A 85 9.75 -12.31 -10.44
CA LEU A 85 9.04 -11.87 -9.25
C LEU A 85 7.54 -12.17 -9.30
N ALA A 86 6.93 -12.19 -10.49
CA ALA A 86 5.56 -12.63 -10.66
C ALA A 86 5.41 -14.11 -10.31
N ASP A 87 6.30 -14.97 -10.82
CA ASP A 87 6.34 -16.42 -10.51
C ASP A 87 6.55 -16.64 -9.00
N LEU A 88 7.44 -15.87 -8.37
CA LEU A 88 7.65 -15.93 -6.93
C LEU A 88 6.39 -15.52 -6.15
N ALA A 89 5.70 -14.47 -6.59
CA ALA A 89 4.46 -14.00 -5.97
C ALA A 89 3.32 -15.02 -6.06
N GLU A 90 3.26 -15.81 -7.14
CA GLU A 90 2.31 -16.92 -7.30
C GLU A 90 2.74 -18.16 -6.51
N GLY A 91 4.03 -18.48 -6.51
CA GLY A 91 4.58 -19.67 -5.88
C GLY A 91 4.74 -19.54 -4.37
N GLU A 92 5.85 -18.98 -3.93
CA GLU A 92 6.23 -18.88 -2.51
C GLU A 92 5.68 -17.64 -1.80
N GLY A 93 5.28 -16.62 -2.56
CA GLY A 93 4.89 -15.31 -2.09
C GLY A 93 6.07 -14.34 -1.92
N LEU A 94 5.77 -13.05 -2.02
CA LEU A 94 6.73 -11.97 -1.80
C LEU A 94 6.72 -11.55 -0.33
N SER A 95 7.90 -11.51 0.28
CA SER A 95 8.07 -11.04 1.66
C SER A 95 8.19 -9.53 1.70
N PHE A 96 7.60 -8.94 2.73
CA PHE A 96 7.70 -7.53 3.06
C PHE A 96 8.06 -7.36 4.53
N GLU A 97 8.98 -6.45 4.81
CA GLU A 97 9.35 -6.07 6.17
C GLU A 97 8.32 -5.12 6.77
N LYS A 98 7.87 -4.16 5.97
CA LYS A 98 6.90 -3.15 6.40
C LYS A 98 6.03 -2.67 5.24
N LEU A 99 4.75 -2.47 5.53
CA LEU A 99 3.83 -1.65 4.75
C LEU A 99 3.30 -0.54 5.66
N GLU A 100 3.26 0.67 5.14
CA GLU A 100 2.60 1.81 5.79
C GLU A 100 1.68 2.49 4.79
N MET A 101 0.48 2.82 5.22
CA MET A 101 -0.55 3.45 4.40
C MET A 101 -1.23 4.57 5.17
N ILE A 102 -1.25 5.77 4.59
CA ILE A 102 -1.90 6.97 5.12
C ILE A 102 -3.10 7.30 4.25
N MET A 103 -4.25 7.42 4.86
CA MET A 103 -5.53 7.61 4.18
C MET A 103 -6.32 8.74 4.82
N ASN A 104 -7.00 9.49 3.97
CA ASN A 104 -8.00 10.47 4.37
C ASN A 104 -9.33 10.13 3.68
N ASN A 105 -10.43 10.11 4.43
CA ASN A 105 -11.76 9.95 3.88
C ASN A 105 -12.59 11.18 4.21
N ASN A 106 -13.12 11.83 3.19
CA ASN A 106 -14.03 12.96 3.32
C ASN A 106 -15.30 12.66 2.52
N LYS A 107 -16.42 12.42 3.21
CA LYS A 107 -17.75 12.17 2.62
C LYS A 107 -17.73 11.13 1.49
N GLY A 108 -17.00 10.04 1.67
CA GLY A 108 -16.90 8.94 0.70
C GLY A 108 -15.83 9.13 -0.38
N PHE A 109 -15.15 10.27 -0.43
CA PHE A 109 -13.94 10.45 -1.20
C PHE A 109 -12.76 9.96 -0.36
N LEU A 110 -12.24 8.78 -0.69
CA LEU A 110 -11.10 8.18 -0.01
C LEU A 110 -9.81 8.55 -0.75
N LYS A 111 -8.98 9.36 -0.14
CA LYS A 111 -7.64 9.67 -0.61
C LYS A 111 -6.62 8.74 0.03
N LEU A 112 -5.88 8.03 -0.78
CA LEU A 112 -4.64 7.37 -0.39
C LEU A 112 -3.52 8.40 -0.54
N GLU A 113 -3.12 9.00 0.56
CA GLU A 113 -2.08 10.04 0.54
C GLU A 113 -0.73 9.41 0.25
N GLU A 114 -0.48 8.26 0.88
CA GLU A 114 0.76 7.54 0.78
C GLU A 114 0.53 6.06 1.09
N LEU A 115 1.10 5.19 0.28
CA LEU A 115 1.37 3.80 0.60
C LEU A 115 2.82 3.52 0.22
N TYR A 116 3.60 3.00 1.16
CA TYR A 116 4.85 2.34 0.83
C TYR A 116 4.88 0.93 1.42
N ALA A 117 5.44 0.00 0.66
CA ALA A 117 5.75 -1.34 1.14
C ALA A 117 7.20 -1.66 0.79
N VAL A 118 7.96 -2.12 1.77
CA VAL A 118 9.39 -2.43 1.63
C VAL A 118 9.61 -3.91 1.86
N GLY A 119 10.26 -4.55 0.90
CA GLY A 119 10.63 -5.95 1.00
C GLY A 119 12.00 -6.26 0.39
N PRO A 120 12.58 -7.42 0.69
CA PRO A 120 13.92 -7.80 0.23
C PRO A 120 14.01 -7.99 -1.28
N SER A 121 12.90 -8.25 -1.97
CA SER A 121 12.87 -8.45 -3.42
C SER A 121 12.35 -7.24 -4.18
N ILE A 122 11.39 -6.51 -3.61
CA ILE A 122 10.73 -5.38 -4.25
C ILE A 122 10.18 -4.41 -3.20
N SER A 123 10.14 -3.15 -3.57
CA SER A 123 9.40 -2.11 -2.85
C SER A 123 8.36 -1.47 -3.74
N VAL A 124 7.28 -1.00 -3.12
CA VAL A 124 6.13 -0.38 -3.78
C VAL A 124 5.89 0.98 -3.13
N LEU A 125 5.72 2.01 -3.97
CA LEU A 125 5.13 3.27 -3.57
C LEU A 125 3.85 3.48 -4.35
N MET A 126 2.84 4.03 -3.68
CA MET A 126 1.56 4.30 -4.33
C MET A 126 0.84 5.44 -3.62
N GLU A 127 0.12 6.23 -4.40
CA GLU A 127 -0.82 7.25 -3.96
C GLU A 127 -2.02 7.30 -4.88
N GLY A 128 -3.06 8.04 -4.51
CA GLY A 128 -4.21 8.24 -5.37
C GLY A 128 -5.51 8.41 -4.59
N TYR A 129 -6.62 8.00 -5.20
CA TYR A 129 -7.92 8.17 -4.59
C TYR A 129 -8.96 7.18 -5.13
N LYS A 130 -10.04 7.06 -4.36
CA LYS A 130 -11.29 6.42 -4.77
C LYS A 130 -12.44 7.39 -4.50
N GLU A 131 -13.21 7.67 -5.52
CA GLU A 131 -14.42 8.51 -5.43
C GLU A 131 -15.61 7.73 -4.83
N SER A 132 -16.60 8.44 -4.33
CA SER A 132 -17.83 7.85 -3.78
C SER A 132 -18.63 7.02 -4.80
N ASN A 133 -18.54 7.34 -6.10
CA ASN A 133 -19.13 6.57 -7.20
C ASN A 133 -18.36 5.27 -7.52
N GLY A 134 -17.22 5.05 -6.85
CA GLY A 134 -16.37 3.87 -7.04
C GLY A 134 -15.21 4.06 -8.00
N LEU A 135 -15.08 5.18 -8.70
CA LEU A 135 -13.92 5.45 -9.57
C LEU A 135 -12.62 5.39 -8.75
N ILE A 136 -11.70 4.58 -9.20
CA ILE A 136 -10.35 4.45 -8.63
C ILE A 136 -9.35 5.11 -9.56
N SER A 137 -8.42 5.88 -9.00
CA SER A 137 -7.27 6.45 -9.69
C SER A 137 -6.05 6.38 -8.78
N LEU A 138 -5.18 5.40 -9.04
CA LEU A 138 -3.94 5.18 -8.28
C LEU A 138 -2.75 5.32 -9.22
N ARG A 139 -1.64 5.80 -8.70
CA ARG A 139 -0.34 5.81 -9.37
C ARG A 139 0.75 5.38 -8.41
N GLY A 140 1.79 4.79 -8.93
CA GLY A 140 2.88 4.33 -8.09
C GLY A 140 4.11 3.92 -8.86
N THR A 141 5.07 3.38 -8.12
CA THR A 141 6.34 2.89 -8.62
C THR A 141 6.68 1.56 -7.96
N LEU A 142 7.12 0.60 -8.76
CA LEU A 142 7.74 -0.65 -8.33
C LEU A 142 9.25 -0.50 -8.41
N VAL A 143 9.98 -0.84 -7.35
CA VAL A 143 11.43 -0.75 -7.28
C VAL A 143 12.01 -2.10 -6.88
N PRO A 144 12.76 -2.80 -7.78
CA PRO A 144 13.44 -4.03 -7.43
C PRO A 144 14.52 -3.81 -6.35
N ALA A 145 14.78 -4.84 -5.55
CA ALA A 145 15.68 -4.79 -4.38
C ALA A 145 17.09 -4.27 -4.68
N LYS A 146 17.68 -4.66 -5.82
CA LYS A 146 19.02 -4.20 -6.23
C LYS A 146 19.17 -2.68 -6.30
N ASN A 147 18.07 -1.94 -6.30
CA ASN A 147 18.04 -0.48 -6.33
C ASN A 147 17.48 0.16 -5.04
N LEU A 148 17.15 -0.68 -4.04
CA LEU A 148 16.42 -0.28 -2.85
C LEU A 148 17.19 0.74 -2.00
N ASN A 149 18.49 0.53 -1.78
CA ASN A 149 19.30 1.44 -0.95
C ASN A 149 19.38 2.87 -1.51
N LYS A 150 19.40 3.01 -2.84
CA LYS A 150 19.37 4.31 -3.50
C LYS A 150 18.00 4.97 -3.41
N PHE A 151 16.95 4.16 -3.26
CA PHE A 151 15.58 4.61 -3.19
C PHE A 151 15.21 5.07 -1.78
N ILE A 152 15.52 4.26 -0.75
CA ILE A 152 15.21 4.57 0.66
C ILE A 152 15.90 5.87 1.10
N SER A 153 17.13 6.13 0.64
CA SER A 153 17.83 7.37 0.97
C SER A 153 17.17 8.65 0.40
N LYS A 154 16.26 8.50 -0.55
CA LYS A 154 15.52 9.60 -1.18
C LYS A 154 14.07 9.75 -0.70
N ILE A 155 13.58 8.83 0.13
CA ILE A 155 12.28 8.97 0.78
C ILE A 155 12.45 9.99 1.93
N PRO A 156 11.81 11.15 1.88
CA PRO A 156 11.79 12.06 3.02
C PRO A 156 11.09 11.35 4.18
N VAL A 157 11.75 11.27 5.31
CA VAL A 157 11.29 10.54 6.53
C VAL A 157 9.97 11.11 7.10
N ILE A 158 9.51 12.24 6.59
CA ILE A 158 8.31 12.92 7.11
C ILE A 158 7.50 13.55 5.97
N GLY A 159 6.35 12.95 5.64
CA GLY A 159 5.14 13.69 5.30
C GLY A 159 4.89 14.12 3.86
N LYS A 160 5.75 13.86 2.89
CA LYS A 160 5.40 13.97 1.46
C LYS A 160 6.27 13.02 0.63
N ILE A 161 5.67 11.99 0.06
CA ILE A 161 6.29 11.29 -1.07
C ILE A 161 6.27 12.27 -2.24
N VAL A 162 7.38 12.93 -2.46
CA VAL A 162 7.66 13.49 -3.77
C VAL A 162 8.14 12.30 -4.60
N ILE A 163 7.28 11.77 -5.48
CA ILE A 163 7.77 10.94 -6.58
C ILE A 163 8.70 11.87 -7.35
N PRO A 164 10.03 11.65 -7.32
CA PRO A 164 10.95 12.58 -7.95
C PRO A 164 10.59 12.64 -9.44
N LYS A 165 10.28 13.83 -9.95
CA LYS A 165 10.10 14.04 -11.41
C LYS A 165 11.39 13.75 -12.17
N ASP A 166 12.51 13.88 -11.47
CA ASP A 166 13.86 13.63 -11.98
C ASP A 166 14.50 12.51 -11.14
N VAL A 167 14.19 11.27 -11.48
CA VAL A 167 14.93 10.12 -10.99
C VAL A 167 16.24 10.08 -11.78
N GLY A 168 17.23 10.83 -11.28
CA GLY A 168 18.56 10.85 -11.86
C GLY A 168 19.19 9.45 -11.86
N GLU A 169 20.03 9.25 -12.82
CA GLU A 169 20.89 8.12 -13.18
C GLU A 169 20.93 6.95 -12.18
N GLY A 170 20.39 5.78 -12.58
CA GLY A 170 20.59 4.50 -11.92
C GLY A 170 19.46 4.00 -11.02
N LEU A 171 18.26 4.62 -10.96
CA LEU A 171 17.08 4.03 -10.35
C LEU A 171 16.25 3.28 -11.40
N PHE A 172 16.42 1.97 -11.43
CA PHE A 172 15.55 1.10 -12.22
C PHE A 172 14.26 0.85 -11.44
N GLY A 173 13.23 1.62 -11.71
CA GLY A 173 11.90 1.43 -11.22
C GLY A 173 10.90 1.41 -12.39
N VAL A 174 9.70 0.93 -12.14
CA VAL A 174 8.61 0.92 -13.12
C VAL A 174 7.43 1.69 -12.56
N SER A 175 7.05 2.78 -13.23
CA SER A 175 5.86 3.53 -12.87
C SER A 175 4.61 2.85 -13.40
N PHE A 176 3.54 2.89 -12.62
CA PHE A 176 2.24 2.36 -13.03
C PHE A 176 1.11 3.31 -12.70
N LYS A 177 0.01 3.17 -13.44
CA LYS A 177 -1.29 3.78 -13.14
C LYS A 177 -2.38 2.72 -13.16
N ILE A 178 -3.28 2.79 -12.21
CA ILE A 178 -4.48 1.96 -12.11
C ILE A 178 -5.67 2.92 -12.11
N LYS A 179 -6.53 2.86 -13.13
CA LYS A 179 -7.69 3.76 -13.23
C LYS A 179 -8.89 3.03 -13.81
N GLY A 180 -10.07 3.31 -13.27
CA GLY A 180 -11.34 2.81 -13.79
C GLY A 180 -12.41 2.67 -12.74
N MET A 181 -13.60 2.33 -13.19
CA MET A 181 -14.74 1.92 -12.37
C MET A 181 -14.55 0.46 -11.89
N PRO A 182 -15.21 0.03 -10.80
CA PRO A 182 -15.21 -1.37 -10.39
C PRO A 182 -15.63 -2.28 -11.56
N GLY A 183 -14.83 -3.31 -11.84
CA GLY A 183 -15.01 -4.22 -12.98
C GLY A 183 -14.33 -3.79 -14.28
N GLU A 184 -14.00 -2.50 -14.46
CA GLU A 184 -13.38 -1.96 -15.67
C GLU A 184 -12.02 -1.28 -15.41
N VAL A 185 -11.33 -1.73 -14.38
CA VAL A 185 -10.05 -1.14 -13.97
C VAL A 185 -8.95 -1.47 -14.99
N LYS A 186 -8.34 -0.44 -15.56
CA LYS A 186 -7.20 -0.54 -16.48
C LYS A 186 -5.89 -0.24 -15.74
N THR A 187 -4.88 -1.06 -16.01
CA THR A 187 -3.52 -0.87 -15.51
C THR A 187 -2.62 -0.51 -16.68
N THR A 188 -1.87 0.57 -16.54
CA THR A 188 -0.85 0.99 -17.51
C THR A 188 0.50 1.06 -16.82
N ILE A 189 1.55 0.64 -17.53
CA ILE A 189 2.93 0.61 -17.06
C ILE A 189 3.77 1.50 -17.96
N ASN A 190 4.61 2.32 -17.35
CA ASN A 190 5.65 3.07 -18.04
C ASN A 190 6.99 2.64 -17.45
N PRO A 191 7.84 1.93 -18.21
CA PRO A 191 9.20 1.68 -17.78
C PRO A 191 9.92 3.03 -17.66
N ILE A 192 10.53 3.26 -16.50
CA ILE A 192 11.43 4.41 -16.33
C ILE A 192 12.69 4.04 -17.10
N LYS A 193 12.79 4.50 -18.34
CA LYS A 193 14.02 4.40 -19.11
C LYS A 193 15.00 5.38 -18.48
N THR A 194 16.10 4.84 -17.95
CA THR A 194 17.30 5.65 -17.70
C THR A 194 17.86 6.05 -19.06
N LEU A 195 17.90 7.35 -19.35
CA LEU A 195 18.73 7.91 -20.42
C LEU A 195 20.18 7.93 -19.96
#